data_ebb1ed8754066849c5e47561a3eb7641
#
_entry.id   ebb1ed8754066849c5e47561a3eb7641
#
_cell.length_a   1.000
_cell.length_b   1.000
_cell.length_c   1.000
_cell.angle_alpha   90.00
_cell.angle_beta   90.00
_cell.angle_gamma   90.00
#
_symmetry.space_group_name_H-M   'P 1'
#
loop_
_entity.id
_entity.type
_entity.pdbx_description
1 polymer ?
#
loop_
_entity_poly.entity_id
_entity_poly.type
_entity_poly.pdbx_seq_one_letter_code
_entity_poly.pdbx_strand_id
1 'polypeptide(L)'
;ALDKEYGFYLGEKTQEFISKNNITDLDFIASHGHTVFHQPQRKFTLQIGDGRAIKLTTKKPVIYDFRSQDVLMGGNGAPLVPIGDELLFSQYDACLNLGGFSNISLQKNHQRIAFDISPVNVVLNYFAEKLGKNYDENGDFARNGAINFKILEELNTLTFYQKPAPKSLGVEFVNSEIFPLLKDEIPENIIATFTEHIAEQIAKVFNDNQLKTVLVTGGGTFNTYLLEKIRGKSQTELIVPDENIINFKEALIFAFMGVLRLRNEVNVLCSATGSSENHCSGILV
;
A
#
# COMPACT_ATOMS: atom_id res chain seq x y z
N ALA A 1 -9.94 3.49 26.78
CA ALA A 1 -10.95 2.44 26.66
C ALA A 1 -10.87 1.79 25.28
N LEU A 2 -11.17 2.50 24.20
CA LEU A 2 -11.27 1.96 22.82
C LEU A 2 -10.05 1.13 22.36
N ASP A 3 -8.83 1.56 22.66
CA ASP A 3 -7.61 0.84 22.31
C ASP A 3 -7.58 -0.59 22.90
N LYS A 4 -7.98 -0.74 24.14
CA LYS A 4 -8.03 -2.04 24.82
C LYS A 4 -9.22 -2.89 24.33
N GLU A 5 -10.38 -2.27 24.14
CA GLU A 5 -11.58 -2.93 23.62
C GLU A 5 -11.30 -3.49 22.22
N TYR A 6 -10.67 -2.68 21.37
CA TYR A 6 -10.25 -3.13 20.03
C TYR A 6 -9.18 -4.22 20.10
N GLY A 7 -8.25 -4.15 21.06
CA GLY A 7 -7.28 -5.22 21.31
C GLY A 7 -7.94 -6.55 21.71
N PHE A 8 -8.97 -6.53 22.59
CA PHE A 8 -9.75 -7.73 22.91
C PHE A 8 -10.49 -8.27 21.68
N TYR A 9 -11.13 -7.39 20.90
CA TYR A 9 -11.81 -7.78 19.66
C TYR A 9 -10.84 -8.45 18.66
N LEU A 10 -9.66 -7.88 18.44
CA LEU A 10 -8.62 -8.48 17.59
C LEU A 10 -8.18 -9.84 18.15
N GLY A 11 -8.01 -9.95 19.46
CA GLY A 11 -7.68 -11.20 20.13
C GLY A 11 -8.72 -12.29 19.90
N GLU A 12 -10.02 -11.95 20.04
CA GLU A 12 -11.14 -12.86 19.80
C GLU A 12 -11.16 -13.33 18.33
N LYS A 13 -11.03 -12.40 17.36
CA LYS A 13 -10.98 -12.75 15.94
C LYS A 13 -9.77 -13.62 15.59
N THR A 14 -8.63 -13.35 16.19
CA THR A 14 -7.43 -14.19 16.03
C THR A 14 -7.66 -15.59 16.60
N GLN A 15 -8.26 -15.70 17.78
CA GLN A 15 -8.57 -16.99 18.40
C GLN A 15 -9.59 -17.80 17.58
N GLU A 16 -10.63 -17.14 17.05
CA GLU A 16 -11.59 -17.74 16.12
C GLU A 16 -10.88 -18.30 14.88
N PHE A 17 -9.97 -17.52 14.30
CA PHE A 17 -9.19 -17.92 13.11
C PHE A 17 -8.28 -19.13 13.41
N ILE A 18 -7.54 -19.08 14.53
CA ILE A 18 -6.67 -20.19 14.99
C ILE A 18 -7.49 -21.49 15.12
N SER A 19 -8.64 -21.38 15.83
CA SER A 19 -9.50 -22.55 16.07
C SER A 19 -10.12 -23.09 14.79
N LYS A 20 -10.67 -22.21 13.94
CA LYS A 20 -11.30 -22.59 12.68
C LYS A 20 -10.35 -23.30 11.72
N ASN A 21 -9.07 -22.91 11.72
CA ASN A 21 -8.06 -23.45 10.83
C ASN A 21 -7.19 -24.52 11.49
N ASN A 22 -7.50 -24.96 12.71
CA ASN A 22 -6.75 -25.96 13.48
C ASN A 22 -5.24 -25.64 13.59
N ILE A 23 -4.90 -24.37 13.80
CA ILE A 23 -3.51 -23.92 13.93
C ILE A 23 -3.03 -24.28 15.34
N THR A 24 -2.11 -25.24 15.43
CA THR A 24 -1.56 -25.72 16.72
C THR A 24 -0.16 -25.18 17.00
N ASP A 25 0.61 -24.95 15.95
CA ASP A 25 2.01 -24.49 16.03
C ASP A 25 2.08 -23.02 15.63
N LEU A 26 2.02 -22.14 16.64
CA LEU A 26 2.05 -20.68 16.50
C LEU A 26 3.00 -20.09 17.54
N ASP A 27 4.10 -19.52 17.09
CA ASP A 27 5.11 -18.91 17.95
C ASP A 27 4.65 -17.55 18.52
N PHE A 28 4.09 -16.70 17.67
CA PHE A 28 3.65 -15.35 18.05
C PHE A 28 2.59 -14.80 17.09
N ILE A 29 2.02 -13.67 17.47
CA ILE A 29 1.09 -12.88 16.66
C ILE A 29 1.75 -11.52 16.40
N ALA A 30 1.77 -11.07 15.14
CA ALA A 30 2.14 -9.71 14.78
C ALA A 30 0.86 -8.90 14.50
N SER A 31 0.68 -7.78 15.19
CA SER A 31 -0.50 -6.93 15.02
C SER A 31 -0.11 -5.51 14.64
N HIS A 32 -0.57 -5.07 13.47
CA HIS A 32 -0.43 -3.67 13.05
C HIS A 32 -1.38 -2.74 13.84
N GLY A 33 -2.53 -3.27 14.30
CA GLY A 33 -3.60 -2.46 14.88
C GLY A 33 -4.35 -1.63 13.84
N HIS A 34 -5.07 -0.61 14.30
CA HIS A 34 -5.79 0.34 13.44
C HIS A 34 -5.31 1.77 13.69
N THR A 35 -4.87 2.46 12.64
CA THR A 35 -4.36 3.82 12.72
C THR A 35 -5.51 4.80 12.96
N VAL A 36 -5.49 5.51 14.09
CA VAL A 36 -6.47 6.55 14.45
C VAL A 36 -5.87 7.94 14.25
N PHE A 37 -4.61 8.13 14.65
CA PHE A 37 -3.89 9.38 14.46
C PHE A 37 -2.55 9.12 13.80
N HIS A 38 -2.19 10.02 12.88
CA HIS A 38 -0.89 9.95 12.23
C HIS A 38 -0.40 11.38 11.92
N GLN A 39 0.49 11.87 12.78
CA GLN A 39 1.05 13.22 12.72
C GLN A 39 2.57 13.16 12.96
N PRO A 40 3.33 12.56 12.06
CA PRO A 40 4.77 12.33 12.24
C PRO A 40 5.56 13.63 12.44
N GLN A 41 5.15 14.74 11.80
CA GLN A 41 5.73 16.07 12.02
C GLN A 41 5.60 16.56 13.47
N ARG A 42 4.67 15.98 14.26
CA ARG A 42 4.49 16.22 15.70
C ARG A 42 5.09 15.09 16.54
N LYS A 43 5.84 14.18 15.91
CA LYS A 43 6.38 12.95 16.52
C LYS A 43 5.30 12.09 17.18
N PHE A 44 4.14 12.01 16.53
CA PHE A 44 2.99 11.30 17.07
C PHE A 44 2.31 10.43 16.01
N THR A 45 2.10 9.18 16.39
CA THR A 45 1.23 8.23 15.67
C THR A 45 0.53 7.35 16.70
N LEU A 46 -0.68 6.91 16.41
CA LEU A 46 -1.43 6.01 17.28
C LEU A 46 -2.16 4.96 16.44
N GLN A 47 -1.74 3.72 16.65
CA GLN A 47 -2.46 2.54 16.21
C GLN A 47 -3.12 1.93 17.46
N ILE A 48 -4.45 1.85 17.46
CA ILE A 48 -5.20 1.16 18.53
C ILE A 48 -5.21 -0.35 18.30
N GLY A 49 -5.36 -1.11 19.36
CA GLY A 49 -5.29 -2.57 19.37
C GLY A 49 -4.20 -3.04 20.30
N ASP A 50 -4.33 -2.72 21.61
CA ASP A 50 -3.34 -3.06 22.64
C ASP A 50 -2.94 -4.53 22.59
N GLY A 51 -1.65 -4.80 22.27
CA GLY A 51 -1.11 -6.16 22.14
C GLY A 51 -1.23 -6.99 23.43
N ARG A 52 -1.30 -6.35 24.61
CA ARG A 52 -1.51 -7.04 25.88
C ARG A 52 -2.92 -7.62 25.95
N ALA A 53 -3.92 -6.93 25.42
CA ALA A 53 -5.29 -7.43 25.34
C ALA A 53 -5.39 -8.63 24.37
N ILE A 54 -4.71 -8.54 23.21
CA ILE A 54 -4.60 -9.67 22.28
C ILE A 54 -3.94 -10.87 22.95
N LYS A 55 -2.82 -10.66 23.66
CA LYS A 55 -2.13 -11.73 24.40
C LYS A 55 -3.01 -12.36 25.49
N LEU A 56 -3.75 -11.56 26.25
CA LEU A 56 -4.64 -12.08 27.29
C LEU A 56 -5.70 -13.03 26.71
N THR A 57 -6.21 -12.75 25.52
CA THR A 57 -7.21 -13.57 24.84
C THR A 57 -6.59 -14.82 24.21
N THR A 58 -5.50 -14.65 23.45
CA THR A 58 -4.91 -15.73 22.63
C THR A 58 -3.91 -16.61 23.37
N LYS A 59 -3.39 -16.15 24.52
CA LYS A 59 -2.32 -16.78 25.30
C LYS A 59 -1.01 -16.96 24.52
N LYS A 60 -0.82 -16.20 23.42
CA LYS A 60 0.38 -16.22 22.58
C LYS A 60 1.18 -14.92 22.76
N PRO A 61 2.51 -14.93 22.58
CA PRO A 61 3.29 -13.69 22.50
C PRO A 61 2.74 -12.80 21.37
N VAL A 62 2.78 -11.48 21.58
CA VAL A 62 2.29 -10.52 20.58
C VAL A 62 3.34 -9.45 20.34
N ILE A 63 3.59 -9.14 19.07
CA ILE A 63 4.40 -8.00 18.64
C ILE A 63 3.46 -6.99 18.00
N TYR A 64 3.50 -5.76 18.48
CA TYR A 64 2.63 -4.67 18.02
C TYR A 64 3.35 -3.33 18.05
N ASP A 65 2.69 -2.26 17.62
CA ASP A 65 3.26 -0.90 17.57
C ASP A 65 4.58 -0.82 16.77
N PHE A 66 4.51 -1.15 15.50
CA PHE A 66 5.66 -1.10 14.59
C PHE A 66 6.02 0.31 14.11
N ARG A 67 5.17 1.34 14.37
CA ARG A 67 5.31 2.67 13.80
C ARG A 67 5.85 3.74 14.74
N SER A 68 5.53 3.66 16.03
CA SER A 68 5.84 4.72 16.99
C SER A 68 7.33 4.99 17.12
N GLN A 69 8.17 3.95 17.12
CA GLN A 69 9.61 4.11 17.21
C GLN A 69 10.18 4.88 16.02
N ASP A 70 9.77 4.55 14.80
CA ASP A 70 10.20 5.24 13.59
C ASP A 70 9.83 6.74 13.62
N VAL A 71 8.61 7.06 14.04
CA VAL A 71 8.14 8.44 14.18
C VAL A 71 8.95 9.21 15.24
N LEU A 72 9.30 8.57 16.37
CA LEU A 72 10.15 9.18 17.38
C LEU A 72 11.58 9.43 16.86
N MET A 73 12.07 8.58 15.96
CA MET A 73 13.36 8.73 15.28
C MET A 73 13.32 9.73 14.11
N GLY A 74 12.21 10.46 13.95
CA GLY A 74 12.04 11.49 12.93
C GLY A 74 11.57 10.97 11.58
N GLY A 75 11.25 9.68 11.48
CA GLY A 75 10.65 9.08 10.29
C GLY A 75 9.14 9.35 10.19
N ASN A 76 8.58 8.96 9.05
CA ASN A 76 7.14 9.08 8.80
C ASN A 76 6.32 7.93 9.41
N GLY A 77 6.94 6.87 9.95
CA GLY A 77 6.23 5.69 10.41
C GLY A 77 5.58 4.88 9.28
N ALA A 78 5.82 5.26 8.04
CA ALA A 78 5.30 4.65 6.81
C ALA A 78 6.15 5.07 5.61
N PRO A 79 6.26 4.23 4.54
CA PRO A 79 5.81 2.86 4.48
C PRO A 79 6.74 1.88 5.23
N LEU A 80 6.18 0.84 5.85
CA LEU A 80 6.97 -0.22 6.51
C LEU A 80 7.15 -1.47 5.65
N VAL A 81 6.27 -1.67 4.67
CA VAL A 81 6.28 -2.81 3.74
C VAL A 81 7.60 -2.98 2.96
N PRO A 82 8.38 -1.92 2.63
CA PRO A 82 9.61 -2.05 1.85
C PRO A 82 10.66 -3.01 2.41
N ILE A 83 10.71 -3.27 3.72
CA ILE A 83 11.61 -4.29 4.28
C ILE A 83 11.27 -5.70 3.78
N GLY A 84 9.97 -6.01 3.69
CA GLY A 84 9.52 -7.28 3.13
C GLY A 84 9.75 -7.35 1.61
N ASP A 85 9.55 -6.23 0.91
CA ASP A 85 9.86 -6.16 -0.52
C ASP A 85 11.34 -6.43 -0.79
N GLU A 86 12.23 -5.93 0.08
CA GLU A 86 13.67 -6.15 -0.05
C GLU A 86 14.09 -7.58 0.27
N LEU A 87 13.54 -8.18 1.32
CA LEU A 87 14.03 -9.45 1.84
C LEU A 87 13.25 -10.67 1.33
N LEU A 88 11.94 -10.54 1.09
CA LEU A 88 11.09 -11.65 0.63
C LEU A 88 10.85 -11.65 -0.89
N PHE A 89 10.99 -10.49 -1.54
CA PHE A 89 10.67 -10.31 -2.95
C PHE A 89 11.84 -9.71 -3.74
N SER A 90 13.08 -9.95 -3.27
CA SER A 90 14.32 -9.43 -3.87
C SER A 90 14.61 -9.89 -5.30
N GLN A 91 13.92 -10.94 -5.78
CA GLN A 91 14.02 -11.42 -7.16
C GLN A 91 13.38 -10.48 -8.19
N TYR A 92 12.57 -9.52 -7.76
CA TYR A 92 11.93 -8.52 -8.62
C TYR A 92 12.63 -7.17 -8.49
N ASP A 93 12.75 -6.43 -9.58
CA ASP A 93 13.35 -5.09 -9.57
C ASP A 93 12.55 -4.11 -8.70
N ALA A 94 11.23 -4.30 -8.68
CA ALA A 94 10.33 -3.50 -7.87
C ALA A 94 9.07 -4.28 -7.43
N CYS A 95 8.41 -3.74 -6.41
CA CYS A 95 7.08 -4.17 -5.99
C CYS A 95 6.12 -2.98 -6.12
N LEU A 96 5.08 -3.15 -6.93
CA LEU A 96 3.99 -2.20 -7.14
C LEU A 96 2.75 -2.67 -6.37
N ASN A 97 2.17 -1.79 -5.58
CA ASN A 97 0.86 -2.02 -4.96
C ASN A 97 -0.18 -1.13 -5.63
N LEU A 98 -1.26 -1.73 -6.12
CA LEU A 98 -2.43 -1.07 -6.71
C LEU A 98 -3.59 -1.07 -5.71
N GLY A 99 -3.47 -0.24 -4.66
CA GLY A 99 -4.49 -0.01 -3.66
C GLY A 99 -5.44 1.15 -4.00
N GLY A 100 -5.84 1.91 -3.00
CA GLY A 100 -6.52 3.22 -3.22
C GLY A 100 -5.62 4.17 -3.99
N PHE A 101 -4.33 4.15 -3.65
CA PHE A 101 -3.23 4.78 -4.38
C PHE A 101 -2.28 3.68 -4.88
N SER A 102 -1.61 3.93 -6.00
CA SER A 102 -0.49 3.10 -6.42
C SER A 102 0.77 3.60 -5.75
N ASN A 103 1.50 2.69 -5.13
CA ASN A 103 2.81 2.94 -4.58
C ASN A 103 3.80 1.87 -5.04
N ILE A 104 5.05 2.26 -5.16
CA ILE A 104 6.12 1.38 -5.60
C ILE A 104 7.27 1.41 -4.62
N SER A 105 7.91 0.26 -4.43
CA SER A 105 9.20 0.17 -3.77
C SER A 105 10.20 -0.48 -4.73
N LEU A 106 11.38 0.13 -4.88
CA LEU A 106 12.41 -0.30 -5.82
C LEU A 106 13.81 -0.04 -5.27
N GLN A 107 14.78 -0.77 -5.81
CA GLN A 107 16.19 -0.57 -5.46
C GLN A 107 16.78 0.58 -6.30
N LYS A 108 17.38 1.57 -5.63
CA LYS A 108 18.08 2.67 -6.28
C LYS A 108 19.35 3.03 -5.49
N ASN A 109 20.49 3.08 -6.17
CA ASN A 109 21.78 3.39 -5.52
C ASN A 109 22.05 2.54 -4.26
N HIS A 110 21.80 1.24 -4.32
CA HIS A 110 21.94 0.30 -3.21
C HIS A 110 21.04 0.58 -1.98
N GLN A 111 19.96 1.34 -2.17
CA GLN A 111 18.97 1.60 -1.14
C GLN A 111 17.58 1.29 -1.66
N ARG A 112 16.74 0.71 -0.81
CA ARG A 112 15.32 0.51 -1.12
C ARG A 112 14.59 1.82 -0.87
N ILE A 113 14.02 2.40 -1.91
CA ILE A 113 13.17 3.59 -1.82
C ILE A 113 11.72 3.23 -2.10
N ALA A 114 10.79 3.99 -1.53
CA ALA A 114 9.36 3.82 -1.77
C ALA A 114 8.67 5.17 -1.94
N PHE A 115 7.66 5.23 -2.82
CA PHE A 115 6.89 6.45 -3.07
C PHE A 115 5.57 6.15 -3.78
N ASP A 116 4.62 7.08 -3.67
CA ASP A 116 3.33 7.02 -4.35
C ASP A 116 3.46 7.51 -5.80
N ILE A 117 2.75 6.84 -6.71
CA ILE A 117 2.75 7.17 -8.13
C ILE A 117 1.49 7.94 -8.52
N SER A 118 0.31 7.40 -8.23
CA SER A 118 -0.98 7.97 -8.65
C SER A 118 -2.11 7.49 -7.73
N PRO A 119 -3.20 8.25 -7.56
CA PRO A 119 -4.46 7.69 -7.10
C PRO A 119 -4.91 6.59 -8.07
N VAL A 120 -5.55 5.54 -7.56
CA VAL A 120 -6.10 4.43 -8.36
C VAL A 120 -7.53 4.17 -7.94
N ASN A 121 -7.76 3.20 -7.04
CA ASN A 121 -9.11 2.78 -6.70
C ASN A 121 -9.91 3.86 -5.95
N VAL A 122 -9.25 4.79 -5.28
CA VAL A 122 -9.94 5.93 -4.63
C VAL A 122 -10.70 6.80 -5.64
N VAL A 123 -10.22 6.89 -6.88
CA VAL A 123 -10.90 7.63 -7.96
C VAL A 123 -11.80 6.69 -8.77
N LEU A 124 -11.26 5.55 -9.21
CA LEU A 124 -12.02 4.60 -10.06
C LEU A 124 -13.28 4.11 -9.35
N ASN A 125 -13.19 3.71 -8.08
CA ASN A 125 -14.36 3.22 -7.33
C ASN A 125 -15.39 4.33 -7.09
N TYR A 126 -14.95 5.56 -6.80
CA TYR A 126 -15.86 6.70 -6.65
C TYR A 126 -16.76 6.90 -7.88
N PHE A 127 -16.21 6.75 -9.08
CA PHE A 127 -17.01 6.88 -10.32
C PHE A 127 -17.74 5.59 -10.68
N ALA A 128 -17.22 4.41 -10.33
CA ALA A 128 -17.95 3.15 -10.48
C ALA A 128 -19.22 3.11 -9.61
N GLU A 129 -19.15 3.66 -8.38
CA GLU A 129 -20.33 3.79 -7.50
C GLU A 129 -21.42 4.66 -8.13
N LYS A 130 -21.08 5.69 -8.88
CA LYS A 130 -22.06 6.48 -9.64
C LYS A 130 -22.73 5.69 -10.77
N LEU A 131 -22.10 4.61 -11.22
CA LEU A 131 -22.64 3.66 -12.19
C LEU A 131 -23.32 2.43 -11.53
N GLY A 132 -23.48 2.45 -10.18
CA GLY A 132 -24.16 1.41 -9.44
C GLY A 132 -23.31 0.17 -9.15
N LYS A 133 -21.98 0.27 -9.24
CA LYS A 133 -21.04 -0.80 -8.91
C LYS A 133 -20.04 -0.32 -7.87
N ASN A 134 -19.55 -1.22 -6.99
CA ASN A 134 -18.55 -0.86 -6.00
C ASN A 134 -17.17 -0.58 -6.61
N TYR A 135 -16.87 -1.15 -7.77
CA TYR A 135 -15.63 -0.99 -8.51
C TYR A 135 -15.81 -1.34 -9.99
N ASP A 136 -14.85 -0.97 -10.81
CA ASP A 136 -14.82 -1.30 -12.26
C ASP A 136 -14.24 -2.72 -12.43
N GLU A 137 -15.12 -3.72 -12.49
CA GLU A 137 -14.75 -5.13 -12.60
C GLU A 137 -14.01 -5.38 -13.92
N ASN A 138 -12.78 -5.93 -13.84
CA ASN A 138 -11.88 -6.16 -14.97
C ASN A 138 -11.55 -4.93 -15.84
N GLY A 139 -12.00 -3.73 -15.45
CA GLY A 139 -11.86 -2.51 -16.23
C GLY A 139 -12.89 -2.37 -17.35
N ASP A 140 -14.06 -2.98 -17.18
CA ASP A 140 -15.10 -3.01 -18.22
C ASP A 140 -15.66 -1.60 -18.52
N PHE A 141 -15.86 -0.76 -17.51
CA PHE A 141 -16.26 0.64 -17.74
C PHE A 141 -15.15 1.41 -18.47
N ALA A 142 -13.89 1.23 -18.03
CA ALA A 142 -12.75 1.87 -18.68
C ALA A 142 -12.60 1.46 -20.14
N ARG A 143 -12.84 0.19 -20.46
CA ARG A 143 -12.74 -0.36 -21.83
C ARG A 143 -13.81 0.21 -22.76
N ASN A 144 -15.01 0.44 -22.24
CA ASN A 144 -16.17 0.91 -23.01
C ASN A 144 -16.31 2.45 -23.05
N GLY A 145 -15.64 3.15 -22.12
CA GLY A 145 -15.64 4.62 -22.11
C GLY A 145 -14.70 5.23 -23.15
N ALA A 146 -14.93 6.49 -23.47
CA ALA A 146 -14.08 7.26 -24.36
C ALA A 146 -13.04 8.07 -23.57
N ILE A 147 -11.78 8.04 -24.02
CA ILE A 147 -10.71 8.84 -23.40
C ILE A 147 -10.90 10.31 -23.78
N ASN A 148 -11.04 11.19 -22.79
CA ASN A 148 -10.98 12.62 -22.96
C ASN A 148 -9.51 13.09 -22.91
N PHE A 149 -8.90 13.30 -24.08
CA PHE A 149 -7.48 13.66 -24.19
C PHE A 149 -7.14 15.00 -23.55
N LYS A 150 -8.08 15.94 -23.49
CA LYS A 150 -7.86 17.22 -22.83
C LYS A 150 -7.71 17.03 -21.32
N ILE A 151 -8.63 16.28 -20.70
CA ILE A 151 -8.55 15.95 -19.28
C ILE A 151 -7.29 15.12 -18.98
N LEU A 152 -6.95 14.17 -19.84
CA LEU A 152 -5.73 13.35 -19.70
C LEU A 152 -4.47 14.22 -19.68
N GLU A 153 -4.36 15.19 -20.57
CA GLU A 153 -3.24 16.14 -20.61
C GLU A 153 -3.18 16.99 -19.32
N GLU A 154 -4.31 17.54 -18.88
CA GLU A 154 -4.41 18.32 -17.64
C GLU A 154 -3.98 17.49 -16.43
N LEU A 155 -4.44 16.24 -16.30
CA LEU A 155 -4.02 15.32 -15.26
C LEU A 155 -2.51 15.05 -15.27
N ASN A 156 -1.93 14.79 -16.45
CA ASN A 156 -0.52 14.47 -16.61
C ASN A 156 0.40 15.65 -16.30
N THR A 157 -0.09 16.88 -16.39
CA THR A 157 0.68 18.10 -16.09
C THR A 157 0.64 18.54 -14.63
N LEU A 158 -0.15 17.88 -13.78
CA LEU A 158 -0.22 18.20 -12.35
C LEU A 158 1.18 18.15 -11.70
N THR A 159 1.45 19.14 -10.86
CA THR A 159 2.76 19.35 -10.23
C THR A 159 3.28 18.15 -9.47
N PHE A 160 2.39 17.34 -8.88
CA PHE A 160 2.77 16.13 -8.16
C PHE A 160 3.57 15.16 -9.03
N TYR A 161 3.18 14.97 -10.28
CA TYR A 161 3.83 14.01 -11.19
C TYR A 161 5.22 14.44 -11.64
N GLN A 162 5.54 15.73 -11.49
CA GLN A 162 6.86 16.29 -11.79
C GLN A 162 7.83 16.24 -10.59
N LYS A 163 7.32 15.97 -9.37
CA LYS A 163 8.15 15.91 -8.16
C LYS A 163 9.01 14.65 -8.17
N PRO A 164 10.30 14.76 -7.75
CA PRO A 164 11.14 13.58 -7.54
C PRO A 164 10.65 12.77 -6.33
N ALA A 165 11.05 11.49 -6.27
CA ALA A 165 10.91 10.67 -5.07
C ALA A 165 11.90 11.14 -3.96
N PRO A 166 11.54 10.99 -2.66
CA PRO A 166 10.30 10.40 -2.16
C PRO A 166 9.12 11.39 -2.23
N LYS A 167 7.93 10.87 -2.53
CA LYS A 167 6.68 11.64 -2.56
C LYS A 167 5.50 10.77 -2.14
N SER A 168 4.50 11.38 -1.50
CA SER A 168 3.30 10.69 -1.03
C SER A 168 2.03 11.43 -1.42
N LEU A 169 0.92 10.69 -1.49
CA LEU A 169 -0.42 11.16 -1.83
C LEU A 169 -1.37 10.95 -0.65
N GLY A 170 -2.34 11.84 -0.54
CA GLY A 170 -3.48 11.72 0.35
C GLY A 170 -4.79 11.99 -0.38
N VAL A 171 -5.89 11.73 0.29
CA VAL A 171 -7.24 12.02 -0.23
C VAL A 171 -7.42 13.50 -0.50
N GLU A 172 -6.69 14.35 0.21
CA GLU A 172 -6.67 15.81 0.02
C GLU A 172 -6.26 16.18 -1.41
N PHE A 173 -5.23 15.52 -1.96
CA PHE A 173 -4.81 15.73 -3.34
C PHE A 173 -5.90 15.33 -4.34
N VAL A 174 -6.60 14.23 -4.09
CA VAL A 174 -7.71 13.80 -4.95
C VAL A 174 -8.82 14.86 -4.95
N ASN A 175 -9.17 15.36 -3.77
CA ASN A 175 -10.25 16.34 -3.62
C ASN A 175 -9.89 17.73 -4.21
N SER A 176 -8.63 18.19 -4.03
CA SER A 176 -8.21 19.52 -4.46
C SER A 176 -7.75 19.61 -5.91
N GLU A 177 -7.12 18.57 -6.43
CA GLU A 177 -6.45 18.62 -7.74
C GLU A 177 -7.12 17.71 -8.79
N ILE A 178 -7.63 16.53 -8.40
CA ILE A 178 -8.16 15.54 -9.36
C ILE A 178 -9.63 15.78 -9.64
N PHE A 179 -10.49 15.76 -8.62
CA PHE A 179 -11.95 15.87 -8.83
C PHE A 179 -12.39 17.16 -9.53
N PRO A 180 -11.77 18.35 -9.32
CA PRO A 180 -12.13 19.54 -10.08
C PRO A 180 -11.97 19.41 -11.59
N LEU A 181 -10.97 18.62 -12.07
CA LEU A 181 -10.74 18.39 -13.50
C LEU A 181 -11.77 17.43 -14.11
N LEU A 182 -12.39 16.59 -13.29
CA LEU A 182 -13.29 15.51 -13.74
C LEU A 182 -14.78 15.87 -13.69
N LYS A 183 -15.15 17.01 -13.11
CA LYS A 183 -16.55 17.34 -12.73
C LYS A 183 -17.54 17.43 -13.88
N ASP A 184 -17.07 17.82 -15.07
CA ASP A 184 -17.93 18.13 -16.22
C ASP A 184 -17.96 16.99 -17.28
N GLU A 185 -17.42 15.79 -16.92
CA GLU A 185 -17.38 14.62 -17.78
C GLU A 185 -18.27 13.50 -17.22
N ILE A 186 -18.74 12.60 -18.08
CA ILE A 186 -19.55 11.45 -17.68
C ILE A 186 -18.69 10.36 -17.02
N PRO A 187 -19.24 9.61 -16.04
CA PRO A 187 -18.47 8.67 -15.23
C PRO A 187 -17.70 7.63 -16.04
N GLU A 188 -18.27 7.06 -17.09
CA GLU A 188 -17.61 6.05 -17.93
C GLU A 188 -16.36 6.61 -18.62
N ASN A 189 -16.46 7.83 -19.18
CA ASN A 189 -15.32 8.49 -19.83
C ASN A 189 -14.26 8.90 -18.80
N ILE A 190 -14.68 9.28 -17.59
CA ILE A 190 -13.75 9.56 -16.49
C ILE A 190 -12.96 8.31 -16.15
N ILE A 191 -13.63 7.16 -15.96
CA ILE A 191 -12.97 5.91 -15.64
C ILE A 191 -11.99 5.52 -16.75
N ALA A 192 -12.38 5.64 -18.03
CA ALA A 192 -11.51 5.38 -19.18
C ALA A 192 -10.27 6.30 -19.19
N THR A 193 -10.50 7.61 -19.04
CA THR A 193 -9.45 8.63 -19.05
C THR A 193 -8.50 8.47 -17.88
N PHE A 194 -9.04 8.22 -16.68
CA PHE A 194 -8.24 8.08 -15.47
C PHE A 194 -7.46 6.76 -15.46
N THR A 195 -8.01 5.67 -16.02
CA THR A 195 -7.26 4.41 -16.21
C THR A 195 -6.08 4.61 -17.16
N GLU A 196 -6.25 5.37 -18.24
CA GLU A 196 -5.15 5.72 -19.15
C GLU A 196 -4.07 6.54 -18.43
N HIS A 197 -4.49 7.56 -17.66
CA HIS A 197 -3.60 8.38 -16.83
C HIS A 197 -2.78 7.52 -15.84
N ILE A 198 -3.43 6.63 -15.08
CA ILE A 198 -2.74 5.72 -14.15
C ILE A 198 -1.69 4.90 -14.88
N ALA A 199 -2.07 4.32 -16.03
CA ALA A 199 -1.17 3.48 -16.82
C ALA A 199 0.06 4.28 -17.33
N GLU A 200 -0.13 5.53 -17.76
CA GLU A 200 0.96 6.41 -18.18
C GLU A 200 1.91 6.76 -17.05
N GLN A 201 1.37 7.11 -15.86
CA GLN A 201 2.21 7.46 -14.71
C GLN A 201 3.02 6.25 -14.21
N ILE A 202 2.42 5.06 -14.16
CA ILE A 202 3.11 3.83 -13.75
C ILE A 202 4.17 3.44 -14.78
N ALA A 203 3.82 3.41 -16.07
CA ALA A 203 4.75 3.07 -17.13
C ALA A 203 5.93 4.06 -17.20
N LYS A 204 5.68 5.35 -16.96
CA LYS A 204 6.74 6.35 -16.87
C LYS A 204 7.74 6.00 -15.75
N VAL A 205 7.26 5.64 -14.56
CA VAL A 205 8.15 5.23 -13.45
C VAL A 205 8.96 3.99 -13.83
N PHE A 206 8.36 3.01 -14.48
CA PHE A 206 9.05 1.80 -14.93
C PHE A 206 10.15 2.11 -15.94
N ASN A 207 9.83 2.92 -16.95
CA ASN A 207 10.77 3.31 -18.03
C ASN A 207 11.91 4.19 -17.49
N ASP A 208 11.58 5.17 -16.63
CA ASP A 208 12.59 6.08 -16.05
C ASP A 208 13.59 5.34 -15.15
N ASN A 209 13.18 4.21 -14.53
CA ASN A 209 14.05 3.37 -13.70
C ASN A 209 14.54 2.09 -14.40
N GLN A 210 14.20 1.89 -15.68
CA GLN A 210 14.63 0.75 -16.51
C GLN A 210 14.29 -0.60 -15.87
N LEU A 211 13.11 -0.70 -15.21
CA LEU A 211 12.67 -1.91 -14.52
C LEU A 211 12.34 -3.01 -15.53
N LYS A 212 12.83 -4.23 -15.28
CA LYS A 212 12.57 -5.41 -16.11
C LYS A 212 11.43 -6.25 -15.59
N THR A 213 11.36 -6.44 -14.26
CA THR A 213 10.36 -7.26 -13.60
C THR A 213 9.76 -6.53 -12.41
N VAL A 214 8.43 -6.48 -12.32
CA VAL A 214 7.69 -5.83 -11.23
C VAL A 214 6.63 -6.76 -10.68
N LEU A 215 6.72 -7.07 -9.39
CA LEU A 215 5.66 -7.77 -8.67
C LEU A 215 4.48 -6.82 -8.44
N VAL A 216 3.29 -7.18 -8.90
CA VAL A 216 2.08 -6.34 -8.77
C VAL A 216 1.12 -6.96 -7.77
N THR A 217 0.71 -6.19 -6.77
CA THR A 217 -0.22 -6.60 -5.71
C THR A 217 -1.28 -5.52 -5.43
N GLY A 218 -2.20 -5.80 -4.49
CA GLY A 218 -3.32 -4.92 -4.17
C GLY A 218 -4.54 -5.15 -5.08
N GLY A 219 -5.70 -4.66 -4.65
CA GLY A 219 -6.98 -4.94 -5.31
C GLY A 219 -7.08 -4.49 -6.77
N GLY A 220 -6.33 -3.45 -7.17
CA GLY A 220 -6.26 -3.00 -8.56
C GLY A 220 -5.58 -4.00 -9.52
N THR A 221 -4.89 -5.03 -8.98
CA THR A 221 -4.31 -6.13 -9.78
C THR A 221 -5.39 -6.95 -10.50
N PHE A 222 -6.61 -6.99 -9.96
CA PHE A 222 -7.75 -7.66 -10.61
C PHE A 222 -8.36 -6.83 -11.75
N ASN A 223 -7.98 -5.58 -11.92
CA ASN A 223 -8.35 -4.78 -13.08
C ASN A 223 -7.45 -5.13 -14.28
N THR A 224 -7.86 -6.14 -15.04
CA THR A 224 -7.07 -6.69 -16.16
C THR A 224 -6.82 -5.65 -17.25
N TYR A 225 -7.78 -4.74 -17.49
CA TYR A 225 -7.64 -3.69 -18.50
C TYR A 225 -6.57 -2.66 -18.09
N LEU A 226 -6.50 -2.28 -16.81
CA LEU A 226 -5.42 -1.42 -16.31
C LEU A 226 -4.05 -2.08 -16.54
N LEU A 227 -3.91 -3.38 -16.24
CA LEU A 227 -2.67 -4.10 -16.48
C LEU A 227 -2.32 -4.19 -17.98
N GLU A 228 -3.30 -4.39 -18.88
CA GLU A 228 -3.11 -4.34 -20.32
C GLU A 228 -2.57 -2.97 -20.76
N LYS A 229 -3.14 -1.88 -20.24
CA LYS A 229 -2.70 -0.51 -20.56
C LYS A 229 -1.26 -0.25 -20.10
N ILE A 230 -0.88 -0.71 -18.91
CA ILE A 230 0.49 -0.58 -18.39
C ILE A 230 1.46 -1.37 -19.28
N ARG A 231 1.14 -2.62 -19.62
CA ARG A 231 1.94 -3.46 -20.52
C ARG A 231 2.13 -2.84 -21.91
N GLY A 232 1.10 -2.17 -22.43
CA GLY A 232 1.17 -1.48 -23.71
C GLY A 232 2.11 -0.26 -23.75
N LYS A 233 2.51 0.25 -22.57
CA LYS A 233 3.32 1.48 -22.43
C LYS A 233 4.74 1.24 -21.88
N SER A 234 5.05 0.03 -21.45
CA SER A 234 6.37 -0.34 -20.91
C SER A 234 6.77 -1.74 -21.36
N GLN A 235 8.08 -1.98 -21.47
CA GLN A 235 8.65 -3.31 -21.72
C GLN A 235 8.82 -4.12 -20.43
N THR A 236 8.38 -3.59 -19.30
CA THR A 236 8.47 -4.23 -17.98
C THR A 236 7.53 -5.42 -17.91
N GLU A 237 8.04 -6.56 -17.49
CA GLU A 237 7.23 -7.74 -17.19
C GLU A 237 6.48 -7.55 -15.87
N LEU A 238 5.14 -7.59 -15.91
CA LEU A 238 4.28 -7.54 -14.72
C LEU A 238 4.04 -8.95 -14.22
N ILE A 239 4.58 -9.24 -13.05
CA ILE A 239 4.38 -10.51 -12.34
C ILE A 239 3.19 -10.37 -11.41
N VAL A 240 2.11 -11.05 -11.76
CA VAL A 240 0.90 -11.15 -10.91
C VAL A 240 1.00 -12.46 -10.12
N PRO A 241 1.19 -12.39 -8.80
CA PRO A 241 1.30 -13.60 -7.97
C PRO A 241 -0.06 -14.26 -7.76
N ASP A 242 -0.10 -15.34 -6.97
CA ASP A 242 -1.35 -15.92 -6.53
C ASP A 242 -2.18 -14.98 -5.66
N GLU A 243 -3.49 -15.26 -5.55
CA GLU A 243 -4.44 -14.41 -4.83
C GLU A 243 -4.10 -14.22 -3.34
N ASN A 244 -3.42 -15.19 -2.71
CA ASN A 244 -3.03 -15.05 -1.31
C ASN A 244 -1.98 -13.95 -1.15
N ILE A 245 -0.99 -13.89 -2.05
CA ILE A 245 -0.01 -12.81 -2.03
C ILE A 245 -0.67 -11.48 -2.40
N ILE A 246 -1.57 -11.43 -3.38
CA ILE A 246 -2.28 -10.20 -3.74
C ILE A 246 -3.05 -9.65 -2.53
N ASN A 247 -3.78 -10.52 -1.82
CA ASN A 247 -4.69 -10.11 -0.75
C ASN A 247 -3.99 -9.95 0.60
N PHE A 248 -2.91 -10.71 0.87
CA PHE A 248 -2.32 -10.81 2.21
C PHE A 248 -0.84 -10.46 2.29
N LYS A 249 -0.25 -9.89 1.23
CA LYS A 249 1.17 -9.47 1.23
C LYS A 249 1.51 -8.59 2.43
N GLU A 250 0.65 -7.64 2.78
CA GLU A 250 0.88 -6.76 3.92
C GLU A 250 0.87 -7.55 5.24
N ALA A 251 -0.09 -8.46 5.43
CA ALA A 251 -0.13 -9.32 6.62
C ALA A 251 1.11 -10.22 6.71
N LEU A 252 1.54 -10.80 5.58
CA LEU A 252 2.78 -11.58 5.49
C LEU A 252 3.99 -10.75 5.93
N ILE A 253 4.10 -9.51 5.44
CA ILE A 253 5.24 -8.64 5.76
C ILE A 253 5.21 -8.23 7.23
N PHE A 254 4.06 -7.90 7.82
CA PHE A 254 3.99 -7.62 9.26
C PHE A 254 4.34 -8.83 10.12
N ALA A 255 3.94 -10.04 9.71
CA ALA A 255 4.39 -11.28 10.37
C ALA A 255 5.92 -11.43 10.26
N PHE A 256 6.49 -11.19 9.08
CA PHE A 256 7.93 -11.23 8.87
C PHE A 256 8.68 -10.15 9.68
N MET A 257 8.15 -8.93 9.77
CA MET A 257 8.69 -7.90 10.67
C MET A 257 8.69 -8.35 12.13
N GLY A 258 7.70 -9.13 12.55
CA GLY A 258 7.67 -9.77 13.85
C GLY A 258 8.80 -10.79 14.04
N VAL A 259 9.09 -11.61 13.03
CA VAL A 259 10.25 -12.53 13.03
C VAL A 259 11.56 -11.74 13.21
N LEU A 260 11.78 -10.71 12.41
CA LEU A 260 12.96 -9.85 12.51
C LEU A 260 13.07 -9.20 13.91
N ARG A 261 11.92 -8.77 14.47
CA ARG A 261 11.89 -8.19 15.83
C ARG A 261 12.32 -9.19 16.89
N LEU A 262 11.87 -10.44 16.81
CA LEU A 262 12.29 -11.50 17.75
C LEU A 262 13.79 -11.81 17.64
N ARG A 263 14.36 -11.68 16.45
CA ARG A 263 15.79 -11.87 16.18
C ARG A 263 16.63 -10.62 16.47
N ASN A 264 15.99 -9.52 16.84
CA ASN A 264 16.62 -8.20 17.01
C ASN A 264 17.37 -7.74 15.74
N GLU A 265 16.79 -8.04 14.58
CA GLU A 265 17.27 -7.63 13.25
C GLU A 265 16.50 -6.40 12.76
N VAL A 266 17.11 -5.63 11.86
CA VAL A 266 16.48 -4.46 11.23
C VAL A 266 15.16 -4.87 10.55
N ASN A 267 14.08 -4.19 10.88
CA ASN A 267 12.77 -4.40 10.26
C ASN A 267 12.11 -3.12 9.75
N VAL A 268 12.81 -1.98 9.85
CA VAL A 268 12.39 -0.69 9.27
C VAL A 268 13.57 -0.06 8.54
N LEU A 269 13.33 0.36 7.29
CA LEU A 269 14.33 0.99 6.43
C LEU A 269 14.19 2.51 6.47
N CYS A 270 15.21 3.21 6.91
CA CYS A 270 15.24 4.67 6.95
C CYS A 270 15.14 5.30 5.54
N SER A 271 15.62 4.62 4.52
CA SER A 271 15.50 5.05 3.12
C SER A 271 14.05 5.09 2.61
N ALA A 272 13.13 4.37 3.28
CA ALA A 272 11.72 4.36 2.97
C ALA A 272 10.91 5.32 3.86
N THR A 273 11.25 5.40 5.16
CA THR A 273 10.47 6.17 6.13
C THR A 273 11.02 7.58 6.41
N GLY A 274 12.31 7.80 6.12
CA GLY A 274 12.99 9.05 6.43
C GLY A 274 13.46 9.16 7.89
N SER A 275 13.45 8.06 8.66
CA SER A 275 14.03 8.04 10.01
C SER A 275 15.56 8.21 9.98
N SER A 276 16.16 8.50 11.15
CA SER A 276 17.60 8.79 11.25
C SER A 276 18.49 7.61 10.85
N GLU A 277 18.02 6.37 11.03
CA GLU A 277 18.75 5.15 10.69
C GLU A 277 17.81 3.95 10.54
N ASN A 278 18.32 2.87 9.95
CA ASN A 278 17.63 1.58 9.95
C ASN A 278 17.52 1.04 11.37
N HIS A 279 16.35 0.53 11.75
CA HIS A 279 16.14 0.10 13.13
C HIS A 279 15.23 -1.11 13.26
N CYS A 280 15.19 -1.67 14.48
CA CYS A 280 14.30 -2.77 14.83
C CYS A 280 13.15 -2.24 15.67
N SER A 281 11.95 -2.21 15.11
CA SER A 281 10.71 -1.69 15.71
C SER A 281 9.77 -2.79 16.18
N GLY A 282 8.81 -2.41 17.03
CA GLY A 282 7.79 -3.28 17.58
C GLY A 282 7.97 -3.59 19.08
N ILE A 283 6.86 -3.61 19.80
CA ILE A 283 6.82 -3.95 21.23
C ILE A 283 6.40 -5.42 21.36
N LEU A 284 7.22 -6.22 22.04
CA LEU A 284 6.92 -7.61 22.39
C LEU A 284 6.28 -7.67 23.80
N VAL A 285 5.13 -8.33 23.90
CA VAL A 285 4.43 -8.60 25.16
C VAL A 285 4.10 -10.07 25.31
#